data_7c0f893900d0c16554b396973ebca037
#
_entry.id   7c0f893900d0c16554b396973ebca037
#
_cell.length_a   1.000
_cell.length_b   1.000
_cell.length_c   1.000
_cell.angle_alpha   90.00
_cell.angle_beta   90.00
_cell.angle_gamma   90.00
#
_symmetry.space_group_name_H-M   'P 1'
#
loop_
_entity.id
_entity.type
_entity.pdbx_description
1 polymer ?
#
loop_
_entity_poly.entity_id
_entity_poly.type
_entity_poly.pdbx_seq_one_letter_code
_entity_poly.pdbx_strand_id
1 'polypeptide(L)'
;RPRSCLAPELPAPSIEDYRPRSTLVTAGHAVPKAKFPVIDFHGHPGAQLNSAAGLEELGVALDGINVRLMVAANNASGDALKRQLELVKASPTMKDRVRILTGIDFRNVGPGWAEKAVTQLEADVAAGAVGVGEIGKGLGLSTRKAEGTRLAIDDPALDPVWQAAARLKIPV
;
A
#
# COMPACT_ATOMS: atom_id res chain seq x y z
N ARG A 1 3.35 24.93 16.42
CA ARG A 1 3.25 26.21 15.68
C ARG A 1 2.36 25.97 14.49
N PRO A 2 1.37 26.83 14.18
CA PRO A 2 0.61 26.70 12.95
C PRO A 2 1.60 26.77 11.78
N ARG A 3 1.39 25.91 10.78
CA ARG A 3 2.15 25.97 9.52
C ARG A 3 1.89 27.37 8.93
N SER A 4 2.92 28.20 8.80
CA SER A 4 2.83 29.33 7.90
C SER A 4 2.68 28.76 6.51
N CYS A 5 1.49 28.82 5.95
CA CYS A 5 1.33 28.62 4.52
C CYS A 5 2.19 29.68 3.84
N LEU A 6 3.19 29.27 3.08
CA LEU A 6 3.86 30.18 2.17
C LEU A 6 2.80 30.71 1.21
N ALA A 7 2.83 32.02 0.94
CA ALA A 7 1.99 32.58 -0.09
C ALA A 7 2.24 31.82 -1.41
N PRO A 8 1.19 31.51 -2.18
CA PRO A 8 1.39 30.88 -3.48
C PRO A 8 2.31 31.74 -4.34
N GLU A 9 3.25 31.14 -5.03
CA GLU A 9 4.20 31.82 -5.91
C GLU A 9 3.53 32.57 -7.06
N LEU A 10 2.32 32.15 -7.41
CA LEU A 10 1.48 32.76 -8.44
C LEU A 10 0.09 33.01 -7.89
N PRO A 11 -0.55 34.14 -8.24
CA PRO A 11 -1.95 34.35 -7.94
C PRO A 11 -2.75 33.29 -8.70
N ALA A 12 -3.15 32.25 -8.02
CA ALA A 12 -3.93 31.17 -8.60
C ALA A 12 -5.42 31.53 -8.53
N PRO A 13 -6.23 31.11 -9.50
CA PRO A 13 -7.67 31.04 -9.27
C PRO A 13 -7.91 30.11 -8.07
N SER A 14 -8.96 30.39 -7.29
CA SER A 14 -9.43 29.48 -6.26
C SER A 14 -9.63 28.08 -6.87
N ILE A 15 -9.43 27.02 -6.09
CA ILE A 15 -9.74 25.66 -6.57
C ILE A 15 -11.21 25.54 -7.00
N GLU A 16 -12.10 26.34 -6.41
CA GLU A 16 -13.51 26.39 -6.76
C GLU A 16 -13.75 27.03 -8.14
N ASP A 17 -12.89 27.99 -8.52
CA ASP A 17 -12.96 28.71 -9.79
C ASP A 17 -12.11 28.09 -10.89
N TYR A 18 -11.25 27.14 -10.52
CA TYR A 18 -10.35 26.48 -11.47
C TYR A 18 -11.14 25.60 -12.45
N ARG A 19 -11.27 26.06 -13.68
CA ARG A 19 -11.99 25.39 -14.77
C ARG A 19 -11.04 25.20 -15.97
N PRO A 20 -10.03 24.31 -15.86
CA PRO A 20 -9.11 24.09 -16.96
C PRO A 20 -9.84 23.51 -18.17
N ARG A 21 -9.52 24.02 -19.34
CA ARG A 21 -9.94 23.41 -20.60
C ARG A 21 -8.82 22.48 -21.07
N SER A 22 -9.19 21.23 -21.38
CA SER A 22 -8.24 20.33 -22.02
C SER A 22 -7.83 20.88 -23.38
N THR A 23 -6.53 20.94 -23.63
CA THR A 23 -5.97 21.24 -24.94
C THR A 23 -5.74 19.99 -25.78
N LEU A 24 -5.96 18.80 -25.17
CA LEU A 24 -5.87 17.52 -25.86
C LEU A 24 -7.08 17.32 -26.75
N VAL A 25 -6.86 17.27 -28.05
CA VAL A 25 -7.89 16.99 -29.06
C VAL A 25 -7.59 15.63 -29.68
N THR A 26 -8.24 14.61 -29.15
CA THR A 26 -8.14 13.22 -29.67
C THR A 26 -9.53 12.63 -29.80
N ALA A 27 -9.68 11.71 -30.77
CA ALA A 27 -10.89 10.91 -30.85
C ALA A 27 -11.01 10.06 -29.57
N GLY A 28 -12.14 10.17 -28.88
CA GLY A 28 -12.45 9.31 -27.75
C GLY A 28 -12.73 7.87 -28.23
N HIS A 29 -12.18 6.90 -27.53
CA HIS A 29 -12.51 5.49 -27.73
C HIS A 29 -12.62 4.78 -26.38
N ALA A 30 -13.58 3.89 -26.27
CA ALA A 30 -13.73 3.10 -25.06
C ALA A 30 -12.68 1.99 -25.02
N VAL A 31 -11.97 1.88 -23.88
CA VAL A 31 -11.08 0.76 -23.58
C VAL A 31 -11.62 0.06 -22.34
N PRO A 32 -12.61 -0.83 -22.47
CA PRO A 32 -13.31 -1.42 -21.32
C PRO A 32 -12.42 -2.36 -20.50
N LYS A 33 -11.41 -2.97 -21.12
CA LYS A 33 -10.46 -3.85 -20.45
C LYS A 33 -9.11 -3.91 -21.20
N ALA A 34 -8.08 -4.33 -20.51
CA ALA A 34 -6.77 -4.55 -21.11
C ALA A 34 -6.83 -5.62 -22.21
N LYS A 35 -6.13 -5.39 -23.33
CA LYS A 35 -6.03 -6.34 -24.44
C LYS A 35 -5.29 -7.63 -24.04
N PHE A 36 -4.25 -7.50 -23.22
CA PHE A 36 -3.47 -8.60 -22.68
C PHE A 36 -3.67 -8.70 -21.16
N PRO A 37 -3.50 -9.90 -20.56
CA PRO A 37 -3.54 -10.03 -19.12
C PRO A 37 -2.51 -9.10 -18.46
N VAL A 38 -2.95 -8.36 -17.46
CA VAL A 38 -2.10 -7.40 -16.73
C VAL A 38 -1.91 -7.83 -15.27
N ILE A 39 -0.86 -7.32 -14.67
CA ILE A 39 -0.61 -7.41 -13.23
C ILE A 39 -0.92 -6.03 -12.65
N ASP A 40 -1.85 -5.98 -11.70
CA ASP A 40 -2.02 -4.81 -10.83
C ASP A 40 -1.01 -4.93 -9.69
N PHE A 41 0.06 -4.15 -9.78
CA PHE A 41 1.18 -4.24 -8.83
C PHE A 41 0.93 -3.47 -7.52
N HIS A 42 -0.14 -2.69 -7.43
CA HIS A 42 -0.47 -1.90 -6.26
C HIS A 42 -1.99 -1.67 -6.16
N GLY A 43 -2.70 -2.73 -5.79
CA GLY A 43 -4.15 -2.67 -5.61
C GLY A 43 -4.57 -2.54 -4.14
N HIS A 44 -5.76 -1.99 -3.91
CA HIS A 44 -6.36 -1.86 -2.58
C HIS A 44 -7.72 -2.59 -2.50
N PRO A 45 -7.74 -3.93 -2.51
CA PRO A 45 -9.00 -4.68 -2.46
C PRO A 45 -9.74 -4.56 -1.12
N GLY A 46 -9.11 -4.00 -0.09
CA GLY A 46 -9.76 -3.64 1.16
C GLY A 46 -10.46 -4.82 1.85
N ALA A 47 -11.74 -4.63 2.16
CA ALA A 47 -12.56 -5.62 2.87
C ALA A 47 -12.77 -6.93 2.09
N GLN A 48 -12.58 -6.94 0.78
CA GLN A 48 -12.75 -8.13 -0.07
C GLN A 48 -11.79 -9.26 0.30
N LEU A 49 -10.64 -8.94 0.93
CA LEU A 49 -9.71 -9.95 1.45
C LEU A 49 -10.12 -10.57 2.79
N ASN A 50 -11.24 -10.16 3.36
CA ASN A 50 -11.65 -10.61 4.71
C ASN A 50 -12.72 -11.72 4.69
N SER A 51 -13.16 -12.15 3.51
CA SER A 51 -14.15 -13.24 3.37
C SER A 51 -14.02 -13.99 2.04
N ALA A 52 -14.48 -15.23 2.00
CA ALA A 52 -14.53 -16.00 0.76
C ALA A 52 -15.41 -15.33 -0.32
N ALA A 53 -16.56 -14.79 0.06
CA ALA A 53 -17.44 -14.05 -0.85
C ALA A 53 -16.76 -12.81 -1.41
N GLY A 54 -16.05 -12.04 -0.58
CA GLY A 54 -15.26 -10.88 -1.04
C GLY A 54 -14.17 -11.25 -2.03
N LEU A 55 -13.50 -12.39 -1.83
CA LEU A 55 -12.54 -12.90 -2.80
C LEU A 55 -13.16 -13.29 -4.14
N GLU A 56 -14.37 -13.86 -4.13
CA GLU A 56 -15.11 -14.18 -5.36
C GLU A 56 -15.51 -12.90 -6.11
N GLU A 57 -16.04 -11.91 -5.39
CA GLU A 57 -16.35 -10.58 -5.96
C GLU A 57 -15.12 -9.92 -6.58
N LEU A 58 -13.99 -9.97 -5.88
CA LEU A 58 -12.71 -9.47 -6.40
C LEU A 58 -12.32 -10.21 -7.68
N GLY A 59 -12.46 -11.54 -7.70
CA GLY A 59 -12.18 -12.35 -8.89
C GLY A 59 -12.99 -11.92 -10.11
N VAL A 60 -14.29 -11.71 -9.94
CA VAL A 60 -15.19 -11.21 -10.99
C VAL A 60 -14.74 -9.82 -11.50
N ALA A 61 -14.39 -8.91 -10.58
CA ALA A 61 -13.92 -7.58 -10.94
C ALA A 61 -12.62 -7.64 -11.75
N LEU A 62 -11.64 -8.45 -11.32
CA LEU A 62 -10.36 -8.62 -12.01
C LEU A 62 -10.55 -9.23 -13.40
N ASP A 63 -11.46 -10.18 -13.58
CA ASP A 63 -11.77 -10.79 -14.87
C ASP A 63 -12.41 -9.77 -15.82
N GLY A 64 -13.27 -8.90 -15.30
CA GLY A 64 -13.92 -7.83 -16.06
C GLY A 64 -12.94 -6.89 -16.75
N ILE A 65 -11.79 -6.64 -16.16
CA ILE A 65 -10.75 -5.72 -16.67
C ILE A 65 -9.49 -6.42 -17.17
N ASN A 66 -9.49 -7.76 -17.20
CA ASN A 66 -8.37 -8.61 -17.61
C ASN A 66 -7.11 -8.48 -16.71
N VAL A 67 -7.30 -8.33 -15.40
CA VAL A 67 -6.21 -8.39 -14.41
C VAL A 67 -6.01 -9.84 -13.99
N ARG A 68 -4.85 -10.39 -14.29
CA ARG A 68 -4.49 -11.77 -13.93
C ARG A 68 -4.02 -11.91 -12.48
N LEU A 69 -3.27 -10.95 -11.99
CA LEU A 69 -2.69 -10.97 -10.65
C LEU A 69 -2.77 -9.57 -10.04
N MET A 70 -3.13 -9.51 -8.77
CA MET A 70 -3.10 -8.30 -7.97
C MET A 70 -2.13 -8.45 -6.80
N VAL A 71 -1.30 -7.44 -6.58
CA VAL A 71 -0.51 -7.26 -5.36
C VAL A 71 -1.26 -6.29 -4.45
N ALA A 72 -1.78 -6.80 -3.34
CA ALA A 72 -2.60 -6.04 -2.40
C ALA A 72 -1.74 -5.28 -1.38
N ALA A 73 -1.91 -3.96 -1.33
CA ALA A 73 -1.17 -3.03 -0.48
C ALA A 73 -2.08 -2.43 0.62
N ASN A 74 -2.74 -3.26 1.40
CA ASN A 74 -3.75 -2.84 2.39
C ASN A 74 -3.19 -2.50 3.79
N ASN A 75 -1.88 -2.52 3.99
CA ASN A 75 -1.23 -2.29 5.29
C ASN A 75 -1.68 -3.26 6.41
N ALA A 76 -2.16 -4.44 6.07
CA ALA A 76 -2.43 -5.48 7.06
C ALA A 76 -1.11 -6.08 7.57
N SER A 77 -1.04 -6.40 8.85
CA SER A 77 0.09 -7.10 9.49
C SER A 77 -0.39 -8.04 10.59
N GLY A 78 0.46 -8.94 11.05
CA GLY A 78 0.16 -9.86 12.13
C GLY A 78 -1.05 -10.74 11.84
N ASP A 79 -1.92 -10.90 12.84
CA ASP A 79 -3.07 -11.79 12.75
C ASP A 79 -4.08 -11.39 11.65
N ALA A 80 -4.19 -10.10 11.35
CA ALA A 80 -5.06 -9.66 10.26
C ALA A 80 -4.52 -10.14 8.91
N LEU A 81 -3.22 -9.97 8.68
CA LEU A 81 -2.55 -10.45 7.47
C LEU A 81 -2.62 -11.98 7.37
N LYS A 82 -2.34 -12.70 8.45
CA LYS A 82 -2.43 -14.18 8.47
C LYS A 82 -3.79 -14.68 8.03
N ARG A 83 -4.87 -14.11 8.59
CA ARG A 83 -6.24 -14.47 8.17
C ARG A 83 -6.49 -14.22 6.68
N GLN A 84 -6.02 -13.11 6.13
CA GLN A 84 -6.15 -12.81 4.71
C GLN A 84 -5.36 -13.80 3.85
N LEU A 85 -4.12 -14.12 4.24
CA LEU A 85 -3.30 -15.11 3.54
C LEU A 85 -3.92 -16.50 3.55
N GLU A 86 -4.50 -16.92 4.68
CA GLU A 86 -5.20 -18.21 4.80
C GLU A 86 -6.44 -18.26 3.91
N LEU A 87 -7.25 -17.19 3.88
CA LEU A 87 -8.41 -17.08 2.98
C LEU A 87 -8.00 -17.16 1.52
N VAL A 88 -6.98 -16.41 1.11
CA VAL A 88 -6.46 -16.45 -0.26
C VAL A 88 -5.94 -17.84 -0.60
N LYS A 89 -5.15 -18.46 0.27
CA LYS A 89 -4.59 -19.80 0.08
C LYS A 89 -5.67 -20.88 -0.04
N ALA A 90 -6.75 -20.74 0.72
CA ALA A 90 -7.88 -21.67 0.68
C ALA A 90 -8.77 -21.51 -0.56
N SER A 91 -8.71 -20.36 -1.25
CA SER A 91 -9.53 -20.10 -2.43
C SER A 91 -8.98 -20.84 -3.67
N PRO A 92 -9.71 -21.73 -4.31
CA PRO A 92 -9.26 -22.41 -5.53
C PRO A 92 -8.98 -21.46 -6.68
N THR A 93 -9.72 -20.34 -6.76
CA THR A 93 -9.69 -19.38 -7.86
C THR A 93 -8.71 -18.24 -7.63
N MET A 94 -8.47 -17.86 -6.35
CA MET A 94 -7.71 -16.64 -6.02
C MET A 94 -6.31 -16.89 -5.47
N LYS A 95 -5.96 -18.11 -5.05
CA LYS A 95 -4.65 -18.46 -4.46
C LYS A 95 -3.45 -18.08 -5.33
N ASP A 96 -3.62 -18.11 -6.65
CA ASP A 96 -2.58 -17.77 -7.62
C ASP A 96 -2.75 -16.37 -8.22
N ARG A 97 -3.78 -15.63 -7.76
CA ARG A 97 -4.16 -14.33 -8.32
C ARG A 97 -3.97 -13.16 -7.36
N VAL A 98 -3.75 -13.43 -6.08
CA VAL A 98 -3.50 -12.38 -5.08
C VAL A 98 -2.17 -12.64 -4.38
N ARG A 99 -1.39 -11.57 -4.23
CA ARG A 99 -0.23 -11.49 -3.35
C ARG A 99 -0.46 -10.35 -2.38
N ILE A 100 -0.03 -10.48 -1.14
CA ILE A 100 -0.32 -9.48 -0.10
C ILE A 100 1.00 -8.93 0.43
N LEU A 101 1.10 -7.59 0.46
CA LEU A 101 2.17 -6.87 1.14
C LEU A 101 1.81 -6.69 2.61
N THR A 102 2.81 -6.77 3.49
CA THR A 102 2.61 -6.44 4.92
C THR A 102 2.78 -4.95 5.16
N GLY A 103 2.06 -4.43 6.15
CA GLY A 103 2.23 -3.07 6.65
C GLY A 103 3.25 -3.00 7.80
N ILE A 104 3.79 -1.81 8.01
CA ILE A 104 4.62 -1.49 9.18
C ILE A 104 3.94 -0.36 9.96
N ASP A 105 3.83 -0.55 11.27
CA ASP A 105 3.31 0.49 12.17
C ASP A 105 4.43 1.46 12.58
N PHE A 106 4.43 2.63 11.96
CA PHE A 106 5.38 3.70 12.26
C PHE A 106 4.96 4.61 13.42
N ARG A 107 3.96 4.23 14.21
CA ARG A 107 3.59 4.98 15.40
C ARG A 107 4.59 4.71 16.52
N ASN A 108 4.89 5.78 17.29
CA ASN A 108 5.77 5.70 18.47
C ASN A 108 7.16 5.12 18.18
N VAL A 109 7.74 5.44 17.04
CA VAL A 109 9.13 5.08 16.74
C VAL A 109 10.03 5.66 17.84
N GLY A 110 10.80 4.80 18.50
CA GLY A 110 11.65 5.11 19.65
C GLY A 110 12.31 3.83 20.19
N PRO A 111 12.83 3.85 21.41
CA PRO A 111 13.52 2.69 21.99
C PRO A 111 12.68 1.41 21.92
N GLY A 112 13.26 0.32 21.42
CA GLY A 112 12.61 -0.98 21.29
C GLY A 112 11.57 -1.12 20.17
N TRP A 113 11.31 -0.06 19.40
CA TRP A 113 10.39 -0.11 18.26
C TRP A 113 10.93 -0.98 17.12
N ALA A 114 12.20 -0.79 16.77
CA ALA A 114 12.82 -1.47 15.64
C ALA A 114 12.81 -3.00 15.81
N GLU A 115 13.13 -3.49 16.99
CA GLU A 115 13.11 -4.94 17.28
C GLU A 115 11.71 -5.52 17.06
N LYS A 116 10.68 -4.84 17.55
CA LYS A 116 9.28 -5.27 17.38
C LYS A 116 8.86 -5.23 15.92
N ALA A 117 9.20 -4.16 15.20
CA ALA A 117 8.87 -4.00 13.79
C ALA A 117 9.55 -5.08 12.93
N VAL A 118 10.83 -5.36 13.18
CA VAL A 118 11.59 -6.41 12.48
C VAL A 118 11.01 -7.79 12.79
N THR A 119 10.74 -8.10 14.05
CA THR A 119 10.13 -9.38 14.45
C THR A 119 8.78 -9.59 13.77
N GLN A 120 7.94 -8.54 13.71
CA GLN A 120 6.64 -8.61 13.03
C GLN A 120 6.82 -8.79 11.52
N LEU A 121 7.74 -8.06 10.89
CA LEU A 121 8.04 -8.19 9.47
C LEU A 121 8.50 -9.60 9.10
N GLU A 122 9.43 -10.17 9.87
CA GLU A 122 9.93 -11.53 9.66
C GLU A 122 8.82 -12.58 9.81
N ALA A 123 7.95 -12.41 10.80
CA ALA A 123 6.80 -13.29 11.01
C ALA A 123 5.78 -13.19 9.86
N ASP A 124 5.52 -12.00 9.35
CA ASP A 124 4.59 -11.77 8.25
C ASP A 124 5.11 -12.34 6.93
N VAL A 125 6.41 -12.19 6.66
CA VAL A 125 7.05 -12.80 5.48
C VAL A 125 7.04 -14.32 5.59
N ALA A 126 7.33 -14.88 6.77
CA ALA A 126 7.24 -16.31 7.02
C ALA A 126 5.81 -16.86 6.83
N ALA A 127 4.79 -16.03 7.11
CA ALA A 127 3.39 -16.38 6.86
C ALA A 127 3.00 -16.30 5.37
N GLY A 128 3.77 -15.59 4.53
CA GLY A 128 3.55 -15.50 3.09
C GLY A 128 3.40 -14.10 2.51
N ALA A 129 3.67 -13.03 3.28
CA ALA A 129 3.75 -11.69 2.72
C ALA A 129 4.91 -11.60 1.71
N VAL A 130 4.67 -10.91 0.60
CA VAL A 130 5.65 -10.84 -0.51
C VAL A 130 6.46 -9.55 -0.55
N GLY A 131 6.20 -8.64 0.36
CA GLY A 131 6.89 -7.34 0.46
C GLY A 131 6.25 -6.47 1.52
N VAL A 132 6.74 -5.24 1.63
CA VAL A 132 6.20 -4.19 2.49
C VAL A 132 5.45 -3.16 1.65
N GLY A 133 4.26 -2.78 2.06
CA GLY A 133 3.50 -1.73 1.39
C GLY A 133 2.01 -1.70 1.78
N GLU A 134 1.39 -0.56 1.70
CA GLU A 134 1.86 0.76 1.29
C GLU A 134 2.51 1.47 2.50
N ILE A 135 3.62 2.18 2.29
CA ILE A 135 4.12 3.10 3.30
C ILE A 135 3.20 4.31 3.33
N GLY A 136 2.54 4.53 4.47
CA GLY A 136 1.56 5.58 4.61
C GLY A 136 2.11 6.97 4.26
N LYS A 137 1.31 7.76 3.54
CA LYS A 137 1.68 9.11 3.06
C LYS A 137 2.09 10.11 4.16
N GLY A 138 1.80 9.77 5.42
CA GLY A 138 2.24 10.54 6.59
C GLY A 138 3.72 10.37 6.94
N LEU A 139 4.36 9.27 6.53
CA LEU A 139 5.77 9.03 6.83
C LEU A 139 6.62 10.11 6.15
N GLY A 140 7.58 10.67 6.89
CA GLY A 140 8.39 11.79 6.44
C GLY A 140 7.69 13.15 6.42
N LEU A 141 6.36 13.20 6.39
CA LEU A 141 5.57 14.44 6.35
C LEU A 141 5.01 14.84 7.71
N SER A 142 4.19 14.00 8.32
CA SER A 142 3.46 14.31 9.56
C SER A 142 3.63 13.30 10.68
N THR A 143 4.13 12.10 10.37
CA THR A 143 4.42 11.06 11.37
C THR A 143 5.48 11.56 12.35
N ARG A 144 5.29 11.26 13.65
CA ARG A 144 6.19 11.68 14.70
C ARG A 144 6.72 10.49 15.46
N LYS A 145 7.97 10.65 15.93
CA LYS A 145 8.61 9.73 16.86
C LYS A 145 7.99 9.85 18.26
N ALA A 146 8.31 8.91 19.14
CA ALA A 146 7.79 8.88 20.50
C ALA A 146 8.08 10.18 21.29
N GLU A 147 9.23 10.80 21.06
CA GLU A 147 9.61 12.07 21.67
C GLU A 147 8.98 13.30 20.99
N GLY A 148 8.13 13.12 19.96
CA GLY A 148 7.37 14.19 19.31
C GLY A 148 8.06 14.87 18.12
N THR A 149 9.32 14.54 17.81
CA THR A 149 10.00 15.03 16.60
C THR A 149 9.44 14.37 15.35
N ARG A 150 9.59 15.03 14.20
CA ARG A 150 9.15 14.45 12.92
C ARG A 150 10.00 13.23 12.56
N LEU A 151 9.36 12.16 12.17
CA LEU A 151 10.03 10.98 11.62
C LEU A 151 10.30 11.21 10.13
N ALA A 152 11.55 11.38 9.76
CA ALA A 152 11.97 11.45 8.36
C ALA A 152 11.99 10.05 7.74
N ILE A 153 11.86 9.97 6.42
CA ILE A 153 11.89 8.68 5.71
C ILE A 153 13.28 8.00 5.77
N ASP A 154 14.32 8.81 5.90
CA ASP A 154 15.72 8.44 6.06
C ASP A 154 16.21 8.49 7.52
N ASP A 155 15.28 8.50 8.48
CA ASP A 155 15.65 8.48 9.91
C ASP A 155 16.35 7.16 10.25
N PRO A 156 17.55 7.21 10.87
CA PRO A 156 18.31 5.99 11.22
C PRO A 156 17.57 4.98 12.09
N ALA A 157 16.52 5.42 12.82
CA ALA A 157 15.65 4.52 13.57
C ALA A 157 14.91 3.52 12.67
N LEU A 158 14.78 3.78 11.37
CA LEU A 158 14.14 2.91 10.39
C LEU A 158 15.10 1.92 9.73
N ASP A 159 16.42 2.15 9.81
CA ASP A 159 17.44 1.30 9.17
C ASP A 159 17.29 -0.19 9.47
N PRO A 160 17.01 -0.63 10.70
CA PRO A 160 16.86 -2.06 10.98
C PRO A 160 15.74 -2.72 10.17
N VAL A 161 14.66 -1.98 9.88
CA VAL A 161 13.52 -2.48 9.07
C VAL A 161 13.95 -2.61 7.60
N TRP A 162 14.64 -1.61 7.06
CA TRP A 162 15.14 -1.64 5.68
C TRP A 162 16.18 -2.75 5.48
N GLN A 163 17.07 -2.93 6.46
CA GLN A 163 18.03 -4.03 6.47
C GLN A 163 17.36 -5.40 6.58
N ALA A 164 16.27 -5.52 7.36
CA ALA A 164 15.49 -6.75 7.43
C ALA A 164 14.84 -7.06 6.09
N ALA A 165 14.21 -6.09 5.42
CA ALA A 165 13.64 -6.26 4.10
C ALA A 165 14.71 -6.73 3.07
N ALA A 166 15.91 -6.14 3.12
CA ALA A 166 17.03 -6.54 2.28
C ALA A 166 17.48 -7.99 2.55
N ARG A 167 17.62 -8.39 3.83
CA ARG A 167 17.96 -9.79 4.20
C ARG A 167 16.91 -10.78 3.73
N LEU A 168 15.64 -10.42 3.85
CA LEU A 168 14.49 -11.22 3.42
C LEU A 168 14.30 -11.22 1.89
N LYS A 169 15.04 -10.36 1.17
CA LYS A 169 14.96 -10.18 -0.30
C LYS A 169 13.54 -9.84 -0.77
N ILE A 170 12.88 -8.98 -0.02
CA ILE A 170 11.54 -8.49 -0.34
C ILE A 170 11.57 -7.01 -0.73
N PRO A 171 10.68 -6.56 -1.63
CA PRO A 171 10.53 -5.15 -1.96
C PRO A 171 9.88 -4.35 -0.81
N VAL A 172 10.14 -3.04 -0.84
CA VAL A 172 9.47 -2.02 -0.04
C VAL A 172 8.83 -1.01 -0.97
#